data_e1e0916624adf86b985479fa94f19b49
#
_entry.id   e1e0916624adf86b985479fa94f19b49
#
_cell.length_a   1.000
_cell.length_b   1.000
_cell.length_c   1.000
_cell.angle_alpha   90.00
_cell.angle_beta   90.00
_cell.angle_gamma   90.00
#
_symmetry.space_group_name_H-M   'P 1'
#
loop_
_entity.id
_entity.type
_entity.pdbx_description
1 polymer ?
#
loop_
_entity_poly.entity_id
_entity_poly.type
_entity_poly.pdbx_seq_one_letter_code
_entity_poly.pdbx_strand_id
1 'polypeptide(L)'
;MSHPDLDLVRLHSCSLMAALADGLPLARKTNLRLRDLRHQPVVALPEHQDNLYSCILPYLKKQKIPVKLVPGAFDIATLLLMAASGLGIALIPCSYRECGPPGLVYRELADSTLELSVGLAWKKGTHNAVVSNLVRVMRDLRLRADGAEAIKDC
;
A
#
# COMPACT_ATOMS: atom_id res chain seq x y z
N MET A 1 6.92 4.41 13.21
CA MET A 1 7.31 3.01 13.48
C MET A 1 8.47 3.01 14.45
N SER A 2 8.36 2.33 15.57
CA SER A 2 9.47 2.08 16.50
C SER A 2 9.38 0.62 16.96
N HIS A 3 10.51 -0.05 17.01
CA HIS A 3 10.61 -1.41 17.52
C HIS A 3 11.76 -1.43 18.53
N PRO A 4 11.63 -2.08 19.70
CA PRO A 4 12.64 -2.04 20.75
C PRO A 4 14.00 -2.56 20.30
N ASP A 5 14.02 -3.58 19.45
CA ASP A 5 15.22 -4.30 19.02
C ASP A 5 15.72 -3.93 17.62
N LEU A 6 15.05 -2.98 16.94
CA LEU A 6 15.37 -2.61 15.56
C LEU A 6 15.66 -1.12 15.45
N ASP A 7 16.70 -0.79 14.69
CA ASP A 7 16.89 0.51 14.10
C ASP A 7 16.16 0.56 12.76
N LEU A 8 15.53 1.68 12.45
CA LEU A 8 14.68 1.85 11.29
C LEU A 8 15.05 3.13 10.55
N VAL A 9 15.07 3.06 9.23
CA VAL A 9 15.10 4.25 8.38
C VAL A 9 13.98 4.17 7.36
N ARG A 10 13.11 5.18 7.35
CA ARG A 10 12.04 5.31 6.34
C ARG A 10 12.67 5.77 5.03
N LEU A 11 12.41 5.06 3.95
CA LEU A 11 12.92 5.38 2.62
C LEU A 11 11.86 6.08 1.77
N HIS A 12 10.65 5.54 1.77
CA HIS A 12 9.56 6.01 0.91
C HIS A 12 8.22 5.89 1.64
N SER A 13 7.29 6.75 1.29
CA SER A 13 5.88 6.65 1.67
C SER A 13 5.02 6.63 0.42
N CYS A 14 3.96 5.86 0.47
CA CYS A 14 2.97 5.85 -0.58
C CYS A 14 1.56 5.86 -0.01
N SER A 15 0.65 6.44 -0.76
CA SER A 15 -0.77 6.47 -0.45
C SER A 15 -1.41 5.11 -0.67
N LEU A 16 -2.57 4.92 -0.06
CA LEU A 16 -3.44 3.77 -0.31
C LEU A 16 -4.21 4.00 -1.61
N MET A 17 -4.23 2.97 -2.47
CA MET A 17 -5.01 2.94 -3.70
C MET A 17 -6.00 1.78 -3.72
N ALA A 18 -7.04 1.91 -4.53
CA ALA A 18 -7.96 0.83 -4.86
C ALA A 18 -7.64 0.30 -6.25
N ALA A 19 -7.44 -1.02 -6.38
CA ALA A 19 -7.38 -1.74 -7.64
C ALA A 19 -8.67 -2.55 -7.80
N LEU A 20 -9.33 -2.43 -8.95
CA LEU A 20 -10.62 -3.05 -9.22
C LEU A 20 -10.78 -3.38 -10.70
N ALA A 21 -11.63 -4.35 -11.03
CA ALA A 21 -11.91 -4.70 -12.42
C ALA A 21 -12.50 -3.50 -13.19
N ASP A 22 -12.08 -3.29 -14.43
CA ASP A 22 -12.49 -2.19 -15.30
C ASP A 22 -14.00 -2.17 -15.59
N GLY A 23 -14.66 -3.34 -15.58
CA GLY A 23 -16.10 -3.49 -15.76
C GLY A 23 -16.95 -3.04 -14.56
N LEU A 24 -16.36 -2.77 -13.39
CA LEU A 24 -17.13 -2.37 -12.20
C LEU A 24 -17.61 -0.91 -12.30
N PRO A 25 -18.80 -0.57 -11.77
CA PRO A 25 -19.30 0.81 -11.80
C PRO A 25 -18.35 1.83 -11.16
N LEU A 26 -17.65 1.44 -10.09
CA LEU A 26 -16.67 2.30 -9.43
C LEU A 26 -15.43 2.57 -10.28
N ALA A 27 -15.11 1.70 -11.24
CA ALA A 27 -14.00 1.88 -12.17
C ALA A 27 -14.16 3.11 -13.08
N ARG A 28 -15.40 3.55 -13.28
CA ARG A 28 -15.72 4.74 -14.12
C ARG A 28 -15.40 6.06 -13.43
N LYS A 29 -15.21 6.06 -12.10
CA LYS A 29 -14.82 7.26 -11.36
C LYS A 29 -13.34 7.55 -11.59
N THR A 30 -12.97 8.80 -11.69
CA THR A 30 -11.56 9.23 -11.75
C THR A 30 -10.83 8.95 -10.45
N ASN A 31 -11.45 9.32 -9.32
CA ASN A 31 -10.96 9.06 -7.96
C ASN A 31 -12.08 8.45 -7.14
N LEU A 32 -11.72 7.66 -6.15
CA LEU A 32 -12.63 7.12 -5.15
C LEU A 32 -12.49 7.91 -3.84
N ARG A 33 -13.50 7.79 -3.01
CA ARG A 33 -13.45 8.21 -1.61
C ARG A 33 -13.67 7.00 -0.72
N LEU A 34 -13.22 7.06 0.52
CA LEU A 34 -13.42 5.98 1.49
C LEU A 34 -14.89 5.55 1.62
N ARG A 35 -15.82 6.51 1.54
CA ARG A 35 -17.27 6.23 1.55
C ARG A 35 -17.74 5.34 0.39
N ASP A 36 -17.06 5.35 -0.75
CA ASP A 36 -17.41 4.55 -1.92
C ASP A 36 -17.10 3.05 -1.68
N LEU A 37 -16.25 2.75 -0.71
CA LEU A 37 -15.94 1.38 -0.30
C LEU A 37 -16.99 0.77 0.65
N ARG A 38 -17.95 1.57 1.15
CA ARG A 38 -18.97 1.07 2.09
C ARG A 38 -19.75 -0.09 1.50
N HIS A 39 -19.77 -1.19 2.25
CA HIS A 39 -20.46 -2.43 1.89
C HIS A 39 -19.96 -3.09 0.58
N GLN A 40 -18.87 -2.59 0.02
CA GLN A 40 -18.23 -3.23 -1.13
C GLN A 40 -17.47 -4.49 -0.72
N PRO A 41 -17.39 -5.49 -1.60
CA PRO A 41 -16.48 -6.60 -1.41
C PRO A 41 -15.03 -6.10 -1.52
N VAL A 42 -14.23 -6.36 -0.49
CA VAL A 42 -12.81 -6.04 -0.44
C VAL A 42 -12.03 -7.33 -0.29
N VAL A 43 -11.18 -7.63 -1.27
CA VAL A 43 -10.29 -8.80 -1.20
C VAL A 43 -9.23 -8.53 -0.14
N ALA A 44 -9.04 -9.49 0.76
CA ALA A 44 -8.16 -9.32 1.91
C ALA A 44 -7.17 -10.47 2.03
N LEU A 45 -5.98 -10.14 2.52
CA LEU A 45 -4.99 -11.11 2.98
C LEU A 45 -5.40 -11.66 4.36
N PRO A 46 -4.96 -12.87 4.76
CA PRO A 46 -5.26 -13.44 6.06
C PRO A 46 -4.80 -12.55 7.21
N GLU A 47 -5.63 -12.43 8.24
CA GLU A 47 -5.35 -11.56 9.42
C GLU A 47 -4.14 -12.00 10.25
N HIS A 48 -3.73 -13.26 10.15
CA HIS A 48 -2.68 -13.87 10.99
C HIS A 48 -1.25 -13.59 10.52
N GLN A 49 -1.09 -12.88 9.42
CA GLN A 49 0.22 -12.44 8.94
C GLN A 49 0.36 -10.96 9.24
N ASP A 50 1.48 -10.55 9.82
CA ASP A 50 1.90 -9.14 9.91
C ASP A 50 2.13 -8.61 8.49
N ASN A 51 1.03 -8.25 7.85
CA ASN A 51 0.99 -7.84 6.47
C ASN A 51 0.33 -6.46 6.32
N LEU A 52 0.25 -6.00 5.09
CA LEU A 52 -0.38 -4.74 4.72
C LEU A 52 -1.78 -4.55 5.33
N TYR A 53 -2.58 -5.61 5.45
CA TYR A 53 -3.94 -5.53 5.96
C TYR A 53 -4.02 -5.35 7.47
N SER A 54 -2.93 -5.60 8.21
CA SER A 54 -2.85 -5.30 9.65
C SER A 54 -2.99 -3.81 9.96
N CYS A 55 -2.72 -2.92 8.99
CA CYS A 55 -2.94 -1.48 9.14
C CYS A 55 -4.18 -0.98 8.37
N ILE A 56 -4.54 -1.57 7.23
CA ILE A 56 -5.65 -1.12 6.39
C ILE A 56 -7.00 -1.38 7.07
N LEU A 57 -7.25 -2.59 7.58
CA LEU A 57 -8.54 -2.93 8.18
C LEU A 57 -8.85 -2.12 9.46
N PRO A 58 -7.92 -1.96 10.42
CA PRO A 58 -8.11 -1.06 11.55
C PRO A 58 -8.34 0.38 11.13
N TYR A 59 -7.66 0.85 10.09
CA TYR A 59 -7.87 2.19 9.54
C TYR A 59 -9.30 2.37 9.02
N LEU A 60 -9.81 1.46 8.16
CA LEU A 60 -11.18 1.50 7.66
C LEU A 60 -12.20 1.47 8.81
N LYS A 61 -11.96 0.64 9.84
CA LYS A 61 -12.79 0.57 11.04
C LYS A 61 -12.82 1.90 11.80
N LYS A 62 -11.66 2.54 11.98
CA LYS A 62 -11.54 3.87 12.61
C LYS A 62 -12.32 4.94 11.81
N GLN A 63 -12.28 4.86 10.48
CA GLN A 63 -13.02 5.75 9.58
C GLN A 63 -14.52 5.39 9.47
N LYS A 64 -14.99 4.37 10.18
CA LYS A 64 -16.39 3.88 10.15
C LYS A 64 -16.83 3.48 8.72
N ILE A 65 -15.95 2.84 7.98
CA ILE A 65 -16.20 2.32 6.62
C ILE A 65 -16.36 0.80 6.69
N PRO A 66 -17.60 0.29 6.81
CA PRO A 66 -17.84 -1.15 6.78
C PRO A 66 -17.61 -1.69 5.37
N VAL A 67 -16.84 -2.77 5.27
CA VAL A 67 -16.57 -3.50 4.02
C VAL A 67 -16.94 -4.98 4.18
N LYS A 68 -17.20 -5.67 3.07
CA LYS A 68 -17.40 -7.12 3.05
C LYS A 68 -16.08 -7.78 2.69
N LEU A 69 -15.44 -8.45 3.64
CA LEU A 69 -14.15 -9.11 3.37
C LEU A 69 -14.35 -10.35 2.49
N VAL A 70 -13.56 -10.45 1.44
CA VAL A 70 -13.46 -11.61 0.55
C VAL A 70 -12.11 -12.26 0.82
N PRO A 71 -12.10 -13.41 1.54
CA PRO A 71 -10.86 -14.14 1.83
C PRO A 71 -10.36 -14.89 0.60
N GLY A 72 -9.12 -15.39 0.64
CA GLY A 72 -8.56 -16.29 -0.37
C GLY A 72 -7.30 -15.79 -1.05
N ALA A 73 -6.92 -14.53 -0.87
CA ALA A 73 -5.61 -14.06 -1.30
C ALA A 73 -4.54 -14.46 -0.27
N PHE A 74 -3.38 -14.90 -0.75
CA PHE A 74 -2.22 -15.25 0.09
C PHE A 74 -1.08 -14.24 -0.06
N ASP A 75 -1.05 -13.53 -1.16
CA ASP A 75 -0.05 -12.52 -1.51
C ASP A 75 -0.69 -11.42 -2.38
N ILE A 76 0.10 -10.40 -2.70
CA ILE A 76 -0.36 -9.26 -3.52
C ILE A 76 -0.74 -9.69 -4.94
N ALA A 77 -0.03 -10.66 -5.54
CA ALA A 77 -0.34 -11.11 -6.89
C ALA A 77 -1.71 -11.78 -6.94
N THR A 78 -1.98 -12.70 -6.01
CA THR A 78 -3.30 -13.35 -5.87
C THR A 78 -4.39 -12.32 -5.55
N LEU A 79 -4.11 -11.35 -4.70
CA LEU A 79 -5.02 -10.26 -4.37
C LEU A 79 -5.44 -9.48 -5.63
N LEU A 80 -4.47 -9.11 -6.48
CA LEU A 80 -4.72 -8.37 -7.71
C LEU A 80 -5.45 -9.23 -8.76
N LEU A 81 -5.14 -10.53 -8.86
CA LEU A 81 -5.86 -11.47 -9.73
C LEU A 81 -7.33 -11.59 -9.33
N MET A 82 -7.62 -11.72 -8.03
CA MET A 82 -8.99 -11.77 -7.52
C MET A 82 -9.74 -10.46 -7.80
N ALA A 83 -9.07 -9.32 -7.66
CA ALA A 83 -9.67 -8.03 -8.00
C ALA A 83 -9.94 -7.90 -9.52
N ALA A 84 -9.02 -8.35 -10.38
CA ALA A 84 -9.20 -8.38 -11.83
C ALA A 84 -10.37 -9.27 -12.27
N SER A 85 -10.59 -10.38 -11.54
CA SER A 85 -11.73 -11.30 -11.77
C SER A 85 -13.07 -10.72 -11.27
N GLY A 86 -13.09 -9.51 -10.71
CA GLY A 86 -14.31 -8.87 -10.22
C GLY A 86 -14.82 -9.39 -8.87
N LEU A 87 -14.05 -10.20 -8.16
CA LEU A 87 -14.43 -10.74 -6.84
C LEU A 87 -14.50 -9.68 -5.75
N GLY A 88 -13.80 -8.56 -5.94
CA GLY A 88 -13.81 -7.45 -5.00
C GLY A 88 -12.80 -6.38 -5.35
N ILE A 89 -12.67 -5.41 -4.48
CA ILE A 89 -11.70 -4.31 -4.58
C ILE A 89 -10.45 -4.72 -3.78
N ALA A 90 -9.27 -4.59 -4.37
CA ALA A 90 -8.01 -4.72 -3.66
C ALA A 90 -7.56 -3.34 -3.17
N LEU A 91 -7.16 -3.23 -1.90
CA LEU A 91 -6.56 -2.03 -1.33
C LEU A 91 -5.05 -2.24 -1.23
N ILE A 92 -4.28 -1.43 -1.94
CA ILE A 92 -2.84 -1.63 -2.12
C ILE A 92 -2.06 -0.32 -1.97
N PRO A 93 -0.76 -0.38 -1.65
CA PRO A 93 0.13 0.76 -1.77
C PRO A 93 0.24 1.22 -3.22
N CYS A 94 0.41 2.52 -3.45
CA CYS A 94 0.54 3.08 -4.80
C CYS A 94 1.73 2.51 -5.60
N SER A 95 2.76 1.99 -4.93
CA SER A 95 3.90 1.32 -5.54
C SER A 95 3.56 0.05 -6.32
N TYR A 96 2.37 -0.53 -6.10
CA TYR A 96 1.89 -1.70 -6.86
C TYR A 96 1.00 -1.35 -8.05
N ARG A 97 0.91 -0.07 -8.43
CA ARG A 97 0.03 0.42 -9.50
C ARG A 97 0.23 -0.28 -10.85
N GLU A 98 1.42 -0.76 -11.14
CA GLU A 98 1.75 -1.38 -12.42
C GLU A 98 2.01 -2.89 -12.32
N CYS A 99 1.76 -3.47 -11.14
CA CYS A 99 2.09 -4.87 -10.88
C CYS A 99 0.93 -5.85 -11.16
N GLY A 100 -0.23 -5.37 -11.58
CA GLY A 100 -1.42 -6.20 -11.76
C GLY A 100 -1.59 -6.72 -13.19
N PRO A 101 -2.46 -7.73 -13.37
CA PRO A 101 -2.82 -8.25 -14.67
C PRO A 101 -3.64 -7.22 -15.47
N PRO A 102 -3.79 -7.42 -16.81
CA PRO A 102 -4.73 -6.65 -17.62
C PRO A 102 -6.16 -6.70 -17.08
N GLY A 103 -6.95 -5.67 -17.34
CA GLY A 103 -8.35 -5.56 -16.89
C GLY A 103 -8.51 -4.95 -15.49
N LEU A 104 -7.41 -4.53 -14.84
CA LEU A 104 -7.45 -3.72 -13.63
C LEU A 104 -7.37 -2.24 -13.94
N VAL A 105 -8.16 -1.47 -13.21
CA VAL A 105 -7.99 -0.02 -13.09
C VAL A 105 -7.60 0.33 -11.66
N TYR A 106 -6.77 1.35 -11.54
CA TYR A 106 -6.26 1.84 -10.26
C TYR A 106 -6.86 3.22 -9.98
N ARG A 107 -7.38 3.41 -8.77
CA ARG A 107 -8.00 4.66 -8.34
C ARG A 107 -7.44 5.11 -7.02
N GLU A 108 -7.10 6.37 -6.93
CA GLU A 108 -6.70 6.98 -5.68
C GLU A 108 -7.89 7.11 -4.73
N LEU A 109 -7.63 6.99 -3.45
CA LEU A 109 -8.58 7.28 -2.38
C LEU A 109 -8.35 8.71 -1.90
N ALA A 110 -9.05 9.67 -2.52
CA ALA A 110 -8.79 11.09 -2.39
C ALA A 110 -8.89 11.65 -0.96
N ASP A 111 -9.63 10.97 -0.08
CA ASP A 111 -9.80 11.35 1.33
C ASP A 111 -9.10 10.38 2.30
N SER A 112 -8.24 9.51 1.80
CA SER A 112 -7.42 8.63 2.65
C SER A 112 -6.23 9.39 3.21
N THR A 113 -6.07 9.31 4.52
CA THR A 113 -4.89 9.82 5.24
C THR A 113 -3.94 8.69 5.65
N LEU A 114 -4.18 7.46 5.20
CA LEU A 114 -3.31 6.34 5.48
C LEU A 114 -2.08 6.40 4.59
N GLU A 115 -0.94 6.68 5.20
CA GLU A 115 0.37 6.56 4.57
C GLU A 115 1.00 5.21 4.89
N LEU A 116 1.43 4.52 3.86
CA LEU A 116 2.17 3.27 3.96
C LEU A 116 3.65 3.57 3.74
N SER A 117 4.48 3.13 4.67
CA SER A 117 5.91 3.43 4.62
C SER A 117 6.72 2.17 4.31
N VAL A 118 7.65 2.30 3.39
CA VAL A 118 8.70 1.32 3.11
C VAL A 118 9.99 1.84 3.74
N GLY A 119 10.74 0.97 4.38
CA GLY A 119 11.99 1.35 5.03
C GLY A 119 12.96 0.20 5.16
N LEU A 120 14.16 0.53 5.61
CA LEU A 120 15.16 -0.45 6.03
C LEU A 120 15.05 -0.65 7.55
N ALA A 121 15.14 -1.90 7.97
CA ALA A 121 15.21 -2.29 9.36
C ALA A 121 16.42 -3.18 9.57
N TRP A 122 17.13 -2.98 10.68
CA TRP A 122 18.24 -3.85 11.09
C TRP A 122 18.29 -3.95 12.60
N LYS A 123 18.94 -4.99 13.11
CA LYS A 123 19.05 -5.22 14.54
C LYS A 123 19.82 -4.07 15.21
N LYS A 124 19.27 -3.53 16.28
CA LYS A 124 19.87 -2.45 17.06
C LYS A 124 21.26 -2.86 17.57
N GLY A 125 22.20 -1.93 17.48
CA GLY A 125 23.59 -2.19 17.88
C GLY A 125 24.39 -3.02 16.87
N THR A 126 23.90 -3.20 15.64
CA THR A 126 24.67 -3.85 14.58
C THR A 126 25.82 -2.94 14.13
N HIS A 127 27.05 -3.33 14.46
CA HIS A 127 28.28 -2.68 14.02
C HIS A 127 28.83 -3.39 12.76
N ASN A 128 28.11 -3.26 11.63
CA ASN A 128 28.50 -3.88 10.36
C ASN A 128 28.68 -2.79 9.30
N ALA A 129 29.88 -2.70 8.72
CA ALA A 129 30.18 -1.70 7.70
C ALA A 129 29.29 -1.83 6.44
N VAL A 130 28.85 -3.04 6.08
CA VAL A 130 27.94 -3.28 4.97
C VAL A 130 26.57 -2.66 5.24
N VAL A 131 26.03 -2.87 6.45
CA VAL A 131 24.75 -2.26 6.86
C VAL A 131 24.85 -0.74 6.86
N SER A 132 25.92 -0.18 7.44
CA SER A 132 26.15 1.27 7.48
C SER A 132 26.27 1.86 6.08
N ASN A 133 26.97 1.21 5.16
CA ASN A 133 27.12 1.63 3.78
C ASN A 133 25.78 1.56 3.03
N LEU A 134 25.02 0.47 3.20
CA LEU A 134 23.69 0.33 2.58
C LEU A 134 22.76 1.45 3.04
N VAL A 135 22.68 1.70 4.34
CA VAL A 135 21.84 2.77 4.91
C VAL A 135 22.23 4.14 4.33
N ARG A 136 23.54 4.41 4.22
CA ARG A 136 24.04 5.67 3.63
C ARG A 136 23.60 5.81 2.18
N VAL A 137 23.86 4.78 1.34
CA VAL A 137 23.49 4.78 -0.08
C VAL A 137 21.98 4.98 -0.26
N MET A 138 21.17 4.28 0.52
CA MET A 138 19.71 4.40 0.42
C MET A 138 19.19 5.77 0.85
N ARG A 139 19.81 6.40 1.83
CA ARG A 139 19.50 7.79 2.22
C ARG A 139 19.85 8.78 1.10
N ASP A 140 21.02 8.60 0.47
CA ASP A 140 21.46 9.46 -0.63
C ASP A 140 20.54 9.31 -1.87
N LEU A 141 20.11 8.08 -2.18
CA LEU A 141 19.15 7.81 -3.26
C LEU A 141 17.79 8.45 -2.98
N ARG A 142 17.31 8.38 -1.74
CA ARG A 142 16.07 9.03 -1.34
C ARG A 142 16.13 10.54 -1.54
N LEU A 143 17.19 11.19 -1.07
CA LEU A 143 17.36 12.65 -1.22
C LEU A 143 17.35 13.06 -2.69
N ARG A 144 17.89 12.23 -3.58
CA ARG A 144 17.86 12.47 -5.04
C ARG A 144 16.46 12.30 -5.62
N ALA A 145 15.70 11.31 -5.16
CA ALA A 145 14.32 11.08 -5.60
C ALA A 145 13.39 12.22 -5.15
N ASP A 146 13.46 12.61 -3.87
CA ASP A 146 12.69 13.74 -3.33
C ASP A 146 13.03 15.06 -4.05
N GLY A 147 14.30 15.27 -4.43
CA GLY A 147 14.75 16.43 -5.22
C GLY A 147 14.32 16.39 -6.70
N ALA A 148 14.16 15.21 -7.29
CA ALA A 148 13.71 15.06 -8.67
C ALA A 148 12.18 15.21 -8.83
N GLU A 149 11.39 14.85 -7.81
CA GLU A 149 9.95 15.12 -7.79
C GLU A 149 9.64 16.62 -7.63
N ALA A 150 10.42 17.33 -6.83
CA ALA A 150 10.27 18.78 -6.65
C ALA A 150 10.53 19.59 -7.93
N ILE A 151 11.21 19.01 -8.94
CA ILE A 151 11.50 19.67 -10.23
C ILE A 151 10.40 19.37 -11.27
N LYS A 152 9.56 18.36 -11.05
CA LYS A 152 8.45 18.03 -11.98
C LYS A 152 7.18 18.82 -11.73
N ASP A 153 7.06 19.49 -10.58
CA ASP A 153 5.91 20.32 -10.19
C ASP A 153 6.16 21.83 -10.41
N CYS A 154 7.21 22.22 -11.14
CA CYS A 154 7.45 23.55 -11.71
C CYS A 154 7.25 23.55 -13.25
#